data_5147102f5dc75169dee0757610ac4d5c
#
_entry.id   5147102f5dc75169dee0757610ac4d5c
#
_cell.length_a   1.000
_cell.length_b   1.000
_cell.length_c   1.000
_cell.angle_alpha   90.00
_cell.angle_beta   90.00
_cell.angle_gamma   90.00
#
_symmetry.space_group_name_H-M   'P 1'
#
loop_
_entity.id
_entity.type
_entity.pdbx_description
1 polymer ?
#
loop_
_entity_poly.entity_id
_entity_poly.type
_entity_poly.pdbx_seq_one_letter_code
_entity_poly.pdbx_strand_id
1 'polypeptide(L)'
;MSISLFISGVTGKLGKVVAEELENTESIFLAGGHASASNKNLGKPLNSILNIECKENLISDFNNIDYEIDAVLDVSSIDNFQNLTEFCLKKELPFILASTGHSEDQLSSLKKYSEVLPILIAPNLSLGINLLKKS
;
A
#
# COMPACT_ATOMS: atom_id res chain seq x y z
N MET A 1 -0.33 -17.36 -12.16
CA MET A 1 0.40 -16.09 -11.98
C MET A 1 -0.01 -15.45 -10.68
N SER A 2 0.93 -15.05 -9.86
CA SER A 2 0.66 -14.38 -8.58
C SER A 2 1.20 -12.95 -8.63
N ILE A 3 0.56 -12.07 -7.84
CA ILE A 3 0.89 -10.65 -7.78
C ILE A 3 1.40 -10.34 -6.39
N SER A 4 2.57 -9.70 -6.31
CA SER A 4 3.17 -9.25 -5.05
C SER A 4 2.73 -7.82 -4.78
N LEU A 5 1.93 -7.62 -3.75
CA LEU A 5 1.37 -6.33 -3.38
C LEU A 5 2.07 -5.76 -2.16
N PHE A 6 2.53 -4.52 -2.26
CA PHE A 6 3.07 -3.77 -1.12
C PHE A 6 2.01 -2.81 -0.61
N ILE A 7 1.79 -2.77 0.72
CA ILE A 7 0.78 -1.90 1.31
C ILE A 7 1.43 -0.78 2.09
N SER A 8 1.24 0.46 1.64
CA SER A 8 1.63 1.66 2.37
C SER A 8 0.51 1.99 3.36
N GLY A 9 0.86 2.05 4.65
CA GLY A 9 -0.11 2.21 5.73
C GLY A 9 -0.65 0.88 6.24
N VAL A 10 0.16 -0.17 6.19
CA VAL A 10 -0.25 -1.54 6.50
C VAL A 10 -0.71 -1.74 7.95
N THR A 11 -0.23 -0.91 8.89
CA THR A 11 -0.61 -1.01 10.30
C THR A 11 -1.85 -0.20 10.65
N GLY A 12 -2.35 0.60 9.72
CA GLY A 12 -3.60 1.32 9.91
C GLY A 12 -4.78 0.37 9.84
N LYS A 13 -5.97 0.88 10.21
CA LYS A 13 -7.18 0.06 10.28
C LYS A 13 -7.51 -0.61 8.95
N LEU A 14 -7.50 0.15 7.86
CA LEU A 14 -7.80 -0.38 6.54
C LEU A 14 -6.66 -1.26 6.01
N GLY A 15 -5.41 -0.83 6.20
CA GLY A 15 -4.26 -1.59 5.76
C GLY A 15 -4.18 -2.97 6.39
N LYS A 16 -4.45 -3.04 7.68
CA LYS A 16 -4.48 -4.30 8.41
C LYS A 16 -5.56 -5.24 7.86
N VAL A 17 -6.76 -4.72 7.61
CA VAL A 17 -7.86 -5.51 7.07
C VAL A 17 -7.49 -6.08 5.70
N VAL A 18 -6.94 -5.26 4.82
CA VAL A 18 -6.54 -5.70 3.48
C VAL A 18 -5.45 -6.77 3.58
N ALA A 19 -4.41 -6.50 4.40
CA ALA A 19 -3.31 -7.45 4.54
C ALA A 19 -3.79 -8.83 5.01
N GLU A 20 -4.69 -8.86 5.99
CA GLU A 20 -5.21 -10.11 6.51
C GLU A 20 -6.13 -10.81 5.54
N GLU A 21 -6.91 -10.07 4.74
CA GLU A 21 -7.75 -10.65 3.70
C GLU A 21 -6.95 -11.26 2.56
N LEU A 22 -5.77 -10.73 2.27
CA LEU A 22 -4.91 -11.32 1.24
C LEU A 22 -4.51 -12.75 1.56
N GLU A 23 -4.50 -13.15 2.84
CA GLU A 23 -4.21 -14.54 3.22
C GLU A 23 -5.27 -15.51 2.71
N ASN A 24 -6.44 -15.01 2.33
CA ASN A 24 -7.53 -15.81 1.79
C ASN A 24 -7.54 -15.84 0.25
N THR A 25 -6.52 -15.25 -0.39
CA THR A 25 -6.42 -15.24 -1.86
C THR A 25 -5.24 -16.11 -2.30
N GLU A 26 -5.33 -16.68 -3.49
CA GLU A 26 -4.26 -17.49 -4.06
C GLU A 26 -3.45 -16.74 -5.11
N SER A 27 -4.02 -15.64 -5.66
CA SER A 27 -3.41 -14.93 -6.78
C SER A 27 -2.70 -13.64 -6.37
N ILE A 28 -2.95 -13.14 -5.16
CA ILE A 28 -2.32 -11.92 -4.66
C ILE A 28 -1.76 -12.21 -3.27
N PHE A 29 -0.51 -11.85 -3.03
CA PHE A 29 0.09 -12.02 -1.71
C PHE A 29 0.79 -10.73 -1.27
N LEU A 30 0.90 -10.57 0.05
CA LEU A 30 1.55 -9.40 0.63
C LEU A 30 3.05 -9.54 0.52
N ALA A 31 3.70 -8.59 -0.19
CA ALA A 31 5.15 -8.56 -0.32
C ALA A 31 5.82 -7.85 0.84
N GLY A 32 5.17 -6.84 1.41
CA GLY A 32 5.73 -6.05 2.49
C GLY A 32 4.79 -4.92 2.86
N GLY A 33 5.22 -4.10 3.81
CA GLY A 33 4.38 -3.01 4.29
C GLY A 33 5.17 -1.84 4.86
N HIS A 34 4.53 -0.68 4.84
CA HIS A 34 5.09 0.60 5.28
C HIS A 34 4.21 1.19 6.37
N ALA A 35 4.85 1.88 7.31
CA ALA A 35 4.17 2.70 8.31
C ALA A 35 4.95 4.00 8.50
N SER A 36 4.36 4.95 9.24
CA SER A 36 5.01 6.24 9.49
C SER A 36 6.29 6.06 10.30
N ALA A 37 7.19 7.05 10.20
CA ALA A 37 8.47 7.02 10.89
C ALA A 37 8.33 6.98 12.42
N SER A 38 7.18 7.37 12.94
CA SER A 38 6.90 7.36 14.38
C SER A 38 6.35 6.03 14.90
N ASN A 39 6.13 5.06 14.01
CA ASN A 39 5.57 3.77 14.41
C ASN A 39 6.57 2.98 15.27
N LYS A 40 6.10 2.51 16.43
CA LYS A 40 6.95 1.80 17.38
C LYS A 40 7.36 0.39 16.94
N ASN A 41 6.70 -0.13 15.91
CA ASN A 41 6.95 -1.49 15.42
C ASN A 41 7.87 -1.54 14.21
N LEU A 42 8.46 -0.41 13.80
CA LEU A 42 9.40 -0.39 12.69
C LEU A 42 10.54 -1.37 12.92
N GLY A 43 10.91 -2.09 11.87
CA GLY A 43 11.97 -3.09 11.94
C GLY A 43 11.53 -4.46 12.41
N LYS A 44 10.29 -4.60 12.87
CA LYS A 44 9.76 -5.91 13.27
C LYS A 44 9.16 -6.63 12.07
N PRO A 45 9.28 -7.97 12.00
CA PRO A 45 8.63 -8.72 10.93
C PRO A 45 7.12 -8.55 10.97
N LEU A 46 6.51 -8.42 9.79
CA LEU A 46 5.07 -8.21 9.71
C LEU A 46 4.26 -9.33 10.34
N ASN A 47 4.74 -10.57 10.25
CA ASN A 47 4.04 -11.71 10.87
C ASN A 47 4.06 -11.69 12.40
N SER A 48 4.88 -10.82 13.01
CA SER A 48 4.87 -10.62 14.47
C SER A 48 3.92 -9.51 14.91
N ILE A 49 3.41 -8.73 13.95
CA ILE A 49 2.56 -7.57 14.22
C ILE A 49 1.12 -7.84 13.76
N LEU A 50 0.97 -8.51 12.64
CA LEU A 50 -0.32 -8.81 12.01
C LEU A 50 -0.50 -10.33 11.89
N ASN A 51 -1.72 -10.76 11.73
CA ASN A 51 -2.06 -12.18 11.56
C ASN A 51 -1.87 -12.59 10.10
N ILE A 52 -0.61 -12.62 9.65
CA ILE A 52 -0.25 -12.91 8.25
C ILE A 52 1.04 -13.72 8.20
N GLU A 53 1.39 -14.23 7.03
CA GLU A 53 2.60 -15.05 6.85
C GLU A 53 3.84 -14.24 6.46
N CYS A 54 3.67 -13.05 5.91
CA CYS A 54 4.78 -12.23 5.40
C CYS A 54 5.80 -11.95 6.49
N LYS A 55 7.07 -12.29 6.23
CA LYS A 55 8.17 -12.14 7.18
C LYS A 55 9.00 -10.89 6.97
N GLU A 56 8.70 -10.09 5.95
CA GLU A 56 9.43 -8.86 5.70
C GLU A 56 9.19 -7.87 6.84
N ASN A 57 10.20 -7.04 7.11
CA ASN A 57 10.12 -6.09 8.20
C ASN A 57 9.27 -4.88 7.83
N LEU A 58 8.54 -4.35 8.82
CA LEU A 58 7.83 -3.09 8.68
C LEU A 58 8.84 -1.96 8.47
N ILE A 59 8.66 -1.16 7.42
CA ILE A 59 9.58 -0.08 7.07
C ILE A 59 8.86 1.26 7.02
N SER A 60 9.62 2.35 7.15
CA SER A 60 9.11 3.72 6.94
C SER A 60 9.74 4.39 5.72
N ASP A 61 10.84 3.85 5.20
CA ASP A 61 11.54 4.39 4.04
C ASP A 61 11.43 3.40 2.89
N PHE A 62 10.81 3.83 1.78
CA PHE A 62 10.65 2.98 0.60
C PHE A 62 11.98 2.53 0.01
N ASN A 63 13.07 3.28 0.26
CA ASN A 63 14.40 2.90 -0.23
C ASN A 63 14.95 1.65 0.45
N ASN A 64 14.34 1.21 1.55
CA ASN A 64 14.74 -0.01 2.25
C ASN A 64 14.09 -1.27 1.68
N ILE A 65 13.29 -1.13 0.63
CA ILE A 65 12.68 -2.28 -0.04
C ILE A 65 13.74 -2.91 -0.94
N ASP A 66 14.12 -4.16 -0.64
CA ASP A 66 15.14 -4.90 -1.37
C ASP A 66 14.58 -6.19 -2.01
N TYR A 67 13.26 -6.28 -2.13
CA TYR A 67 12.56 -7.42 -2.73
C TYR A 67 11.64 -6.92 -3.85
N GLU A 68 11.20 -7.84 -4.70
CA GLU A 68 10.35 -7.50 -5.83
C GLU A 68 8.91 -7.22 -5.42
N ILE A 69 8.33 -6.21 -6.05
CA ILE A 69 6.94 -5.79 -5.86
C ILE A 69 6.32 -5.62 -7.25
N ASP A 70 5.08 -6.06 -7.40
CA ASP A 70 4.36 -5.89 -8.66
C ASP A 70 3.45 -4.65 -8.65
N ALA A 71 2.95 -4.27 -7.49
CA ALA A 71 2.05 -3.12 -7.35
C ALA A 71 2.04 -2.62 -5.92
N VAL A 72 1.61 -1.36 -5.75
CA VAL A 72 1.52 -0.73 -4.43
C VAL A 72 0.08 -0.29 -4.17
N LEU A 73 -0.42 -0.59 -2.98
CA LEU A 73 -1.70 -0.07 -2.49
C LEU A 73 -1.40 0.93 -1.38
N ASP A 74 -1.87 2.16 -1.53
CA ASP A 74 -1.71 3.19 -0.51
C ASP A 74 -3.01 3.43 0.24
N VAL A 75 -3.01 3.05 1.51
CA VAL A 75 -4.10 3.32 2.46
C VAL A 75 -3.59 4.17 3.63
N SER A 76 -2.45 4.83 3.46
CA SER A 76 -1.86 5.71 4.46
C SER A 76 -2.47 7.11 4.36
N SER A 77 -1.85 8.09 5.01
CA SER A 77 -2.30 9.46 4.92
C SER A 77 -1.72 10.16 3.69
N ILE A 78 -2.34 11.29 3.33
CA ILE A 78 -1.90 12.13 2.22
C ILE A 78 -0.47 12.66 2.40
N ASP A 79 0.01 12.71 3.63
CA ASP A 79 1.37 13.18 3.93
C ASP A 79 2.44 12.30 3.29
N ASN A 80 2.09 11.07 2.94
CA ASN A 80 2.99 10.12 2.31
C ASN A 80 2.99 10.19 0.77
N PHE A 81 2.15 11.05 0.21
CA PHE A 81 1.92 11.11 -1.25
C PHE A 81 3.21 11.31 -2.04
N GLN A 82 4.01 12.29 -1.65
CA GLN A 82 5.23 12.64 -2.38
C GLN A 82 6.22 11.47 -2.43
N ASN A 83 6.50 10.88 -1.28
CA ASN A 83 7.47 9.78 -1.18
C ASN A 83 6.98 8.55 -1.93
N LEU A 84 5.71 8.24 -1.82
CA LEU A 84 5.12 7.08 -2.48
C LEU A 84 5.13 7.23 -3.99
N THR A 85 4.69 8.38 -4.51
CA THR A 85 4.64 8.59 -5.95
C THR A 85 6.02 8.60 -6.57
N GLU A 86 7.01 9.22 -5.91
CA GLU A 86 8.38 9.21 -6.40
C GLU A 86 8.94 7.79 -6.46
N PHE A 87 8.68 6.99 -5.44
CA PHE A 87 9.12 5.60 -5.41
C PHE A 87 8.49 4.80 -6.54
N CYS A 88 7.17 4.91 -6.72
CA CYS A 88 6.46 4.16 -7.75
C CYS A 88 6.90 4.57 -9.16
N LEU A 89 7.13 5.86 -9.39
CA LEU A 89 7.62 6.34 -10.68
C LEU A 89 9.02 5.83 -10.97
N LYS A 90 9.90 5.87 -9.97
CA LYS A 90 11.29 5.41 -10.12
C LYS A 90 11.34 3.92 -10.43
N LYS A 91 10.51 3.13 -9.80
CA LYS A 91 10.47 1.67 -9.97
C LYS A 91 9.51 1.21 -11.05
N GLU A 92 8.79 2.14 -11.68
CA GLU A 92 7.78 1.84 -12.70
C GLU A 92 6.69 0.89 -12.18
N LEU A 93 6.22 1.16 -10.95
CA LEU A 93 5.21 0.33 -10.29
C LEU A 93 3.83 0.94 -10.40
N PRO A 94 2.83 0.19 -10.87
CA PRO A 94 1.45 0.65 -10.80
C PRO A 94 1.01 0.78 -9.35
N PHE A 95 0.11 1.72 -9.08
CA PHE A 95 -0.34 1.90 -7.70
C PHE A 95 -1.80 2.29 -7.63
N ILE A 96 -2.40 1.98 -6.48
CA ILE A 96 -3.79 2.28 -6.15
C ILE A 96 -3.77 3.21 -4.94
N LEU A 97 -4.42 4.37 -5.07
CA LEU A 97 -4.56 5.32 -3.98
C LEU A 97 -5.95 5.23 -3.39
N ALA A 98 -6.03 4.79 -2.14
CA ALA A 98 -7.29 4.72 -1.39
C ALA A 98 -7.40 5.86 -0.37
N SER A 99 -6.35 6.65 -0.18
CA SER A 99 -6.38 7.83 0.68
C SER A 99 -7.20 8.94 0.03
N THR A 100 -7.72 9.86 0.85
CA THR A 100 -8.54 10.98 0.39
C THR A 100 -7.89 12.30 0.76
N GLY A 101 -8.42 13.41 0.25
CA GLY A 101 -7.94 14.74 0.62
C GLY A 101 -6.79 15.26 -0.22
N HIS A 102 -6.56 14.67 -1.41
CA HIS A 102 -5.52 15.16 -2.31
C HIS A 102 -5.84 16.56 -2.82
N SER A 103 -4.81 17.43 -2.87
CA SER A 103 -4.96 18.78 -3.41
C SER A 103 -5.14 18.73 -4.94
N GLU A 104 -5.56 19.86 -5.51
CA GLU A 104 -5.69 19.97 -6.98
C GLU A 104 -4.33 19.73 -7.66
N ASP A 105 -3.25 20.23 -7.06
CA ASP A 105 -1.90 20.03 -7.59
C ASP A 105 -1.52 18.55 -7.58
N GLN A 106 -1.86 17.84 -6.51
CA GLN A 106 -1.60 16.41 -6.41
C GLN A 106 -2.41 15.63 -7.43
N LEU A 107 -3.69 15.96 -7.61
CA LEU A 107 -4.54 15.31 -8.61
C LEU A 107 -4.05 15.59 -10.04
N SER A 108 -3.55 16.82 -10.30
CA SER A 108 -2.96 17.16 -11.59
C SER A 108 -1.69 16.34 -11.84
N SER A 109 -0.86 16.16 -10.81
CA SER A 109 0.34 15.35 -10.91
C SER A 109 0.00 13.88 -11.20
N LEU A 110 -1.03 13.35 -10.56
CA LEU A 110 -1.48 11.97 -10.78
C LEU A 110 -1.95 11.77 -12.23
N LYS A 111 -2.68 12.74 -12.77
CA LYS A 111 -3.15 12.68 -14.15
C LYS A 111 -1.96 12.61 -15.11
N LYS A 112 -0.92 13.39 -14.84
CA LYS A 112 0.30 13.37 -15.63
C LYS A 112 1.04 12.04 -15.50
N TYR A 113 1.17 11.53 -14.28
CA TYR A 113 1.86 10.25 -14.02
C TYR A 113 1.09 9.08 -14.63
N SER A 114 -0.24 9.16 -14.73
CA SER A 114 -1.05 8.10 -15.32
C SER A 114 -0.79 7.90 -16.82
N GLU A 115 -0.10 8.83 -17.46
CA GLU A 115 0.33 8.68 -18.85
C GLU A 115 1.47 7.67 -19.00
N VAL A 116 2.21 7.41 -17.91
CA VAL A 116 3.37 6.50 -17.94
C VAL A 116 3.18 5.27 -17.06
N LEU A 117 2.25 5.30 -16.10
CA LEU A 117 1.97 4.19 -15.18
C LEU A 117 0.47 3.99 -14.99
N PRO A 118 0.01 2.74 -14.84
CA PRO A 118 -1.36 2.51 -14.39
C PRO A 118 -1.54 3.04 -12.95
N ILE A 119 -2.49 3.94 -12.78
CA ILE A 119 -2.83 4.51 -11.47
C ILE A 119 -4.34 4.43 -11.31
N LEU A 120 -4.78 3.88 -10.17
CA LEU A 120 -6.19 3.82 -9.82
C LEU A 120 -6.41 4.64 -8.56
N ILE A 121 -7.39 5.54 -8.59
CA ILE A 121 -7.80 6.28 -7.40
C ILE A 121 -9.10 5.65 -6.91
N ALA A 122 -9.07 5.11 -5.68
CA ALA A 122 -10.17 4.33 -5.15
C ALA A 122 -10.56 4.80 -3.74
N PRO A 123 -11.13 6.01 -3.60
CA PRO A 123 -11.45 6.58 -2.29
C PRO A 123 -12.51 5.79 -1.55
N ASN A 124 -13.29 4.94 -2.24
CA ASN A 124 -14.36 4.15 -1.63
C ASN A 124 -13.92 2.72 -1.29
N LEU A 125 -12.61 2.45 -1.30
CA LEU A 125 -12.11 1.11 -1.00
C LEU A 125 -12.54 0.63 0.40
N SER A 126 -12.53 1.53 1.37
CA SER A 126 -12.96 1.22 2.74
C SER A 126 -14.40 0.70 2.78
N LEU A 127 -15.31 1.34 2.04
CA LEU A 127 -16.69 0.92 1.96
C LEU A 127 -16.82 -0.46 1.30
N GLY A 128 -16.08 -0.68 0.21
CA GLY A 128 -16.09 -1.95 -0.50
C GLY A 128 -15.61 -3.10 0.38
N ILE A 129 -14.57 -2.88 1.17
CA ILE A 129 -14.04 -3.90 2.07
C ILE A 129 -15.03 -4.20 3.19
N ASN A 130 -15.68 -3.17 3.75
CA ASN A 130 -16.69 -3.36 4.77
C ASN A 130 -17.88 -4.19 4.25
N LEU A 131 -18.29 -3.97 3.01
CA LEU A 131 -19.36 -4.75 2.39
C LEU A 131 -18.95 -6.22 2.21
N LEU A 132 -17.71 -6.47 1.81
CA LEU A 132 -17.20 -7.83 1.68
C LEU A 132 -17.14 -8.55 3.02
N LYS A 133 -16.77 -7.87 4.08
CA LYS A 133 -16.70 -8.46 5.42
C LYS A 133 -18.08 -8.84 5.97
N LYS A 134 -19.12 -8.13 5.56
CA LYS A 134 -20.49 -8.40 6.02
C LYS A 134 -21.16 -9.53 5.25
N SER A 135 -20.64 -9.86 4.10
CA SER A 135 -21.16 -10.94 3.28
C SER A 135 -20.48 -12.26 3.64
#